data_44737c9ae62a39ff29d9fffd7c9be997
#
_entry.id   44737c9ae62a39ff29d9fffd7c9be997
#
_cell.length_a   1.000
_cell.length_b   1.000
_cell.length_c   1.000
_cell.angle_alpha   90.00
_cell.angle_beta   90.00
_cell.angle_gamma   90.00
#
_symmetry.space_group_name_H-M   'P 1'
#
loop_
_entity.id
_entity.type
_entity.pdbx_description
1 polymer ?
#
loop_
_entity_poly.entity_id
_entity_poly.type
_entity_poly.pdbx_seq_one_letter_code
_entity_poly.pdbx_strand_id
1 'polypeptide(L)'
;MAGELILIVEDNENNRMLVRDVLQSRGYQTAETDSGEEGVRLARERRPALILMDIQLPGMNGMEALKLLRADAATRDIPVMAVTASAMTHDRQKIMATGFDAYQSKPINVREFVEAVRSLLAARPGVK
;
A
#
# COMPACT_ATOMS: atom_id res chain seq x y z
N MET A 1 -7.96 -12.37 -10.41
CA MET A 1 -7.07 -12.72 -11.50
C MET A 1 -5.66 -12.15 -11.26
N ALA A 2 -4.65 -12.94 -11.51
CA ALA A 2 -3.28 -12.48 -11.40
C ALA A 2 -2.99 -11.43 -12.47
N GLY A 3 -1.99 -10.58 -12.22
CA GLY A 3 -1.60 -9.56 -13.18
C GLY A 3 -1.98 -8.16 -12.78
N GLU A 4 -2.74 -7.98 -11.70
CA GLU A 4 -3.03 -6.64 -11.20
C GLU A 4 -1.72 -5.97 -10.78
N LEU A 5 -1.64 -4.66 -11.01
CA LEU A 5 -0.46 -3.89 -10.64
C LEU A 5 -0.58 -3.40 -9.19
N ILE A 6 0.42 -3.68 -8.39
CA ILE A 6 0.48 -3.22 -7.00
C ILE A 6 1.67 -2.29 -6.85
N LEU A 7 1.42 -1.08 -6.34
CA LEU A 7 2.47 -0.11 -6.09
C LEU A 7 2.97 -0.28 -4.66
N ILE A 8 4.29 -0.40 -4.51
CA ILE A 8 4.94 -0.58 -3.21
C ILE A 8 5.71 0.70 -2.88
N VAL A 9 5.32 1.37 -1.80
CA VAL A 9 5.99 2.59 -1.32
C VAL A 9 6.64 2.26 0.01
N GLU A 10 7.95 2.02 -0.02
CA GLU A 10 8.70 1.51 1.12
C GLU A 10 10.15 1.96 1.01
N ASP A 11 10.66 2.66 2.03
CA ASP A 11 12.04 3.16 1.99
C ASP A 11 13.09 2.12 2.37
N ASN A 12 12.72 1.08 3.11
CA ASN A 12 13.66 0.01 3.47
C ASN A 12 13.78 -0.97 2.32
N GLU A 13 14.97 -1.10 1.78
CA GLU A 13 15.22 -1.93 0.61
C GLU A 13 14.87 -3.39 0.85
N ASN A 14 15.25 -3.93 2.02
CA ASN A 14 14.98 -5.34 2.31
C ASN A 14 13.49 -5.63 2.40
N ASN A 15 12.74 -4.74 3.04
CA ASN A 15 11.28 -4.89 3.13
C ASN A 15 10.63 -4.76 1.76
N ARG A 16 11.12 -3.82 0.96
CA ARG A 16 10.60 -3.62 -0.40
C ARG A 16 10.81 -4.85 -1.26
N MET A 17 12.00 -5.44 -1.18
CA MET A 17 12.32 -6.67 -1.92
C MET A 17 11.47 -7.85 -1.48
N LEU A 18 11.27 -8.00 -0.16
CA LEU A 18 10.45 -9.08 0.37
C LEU A 18 9.03 -8.99 -0.17
N VAL A 19 8.43 -7.81 -0.07
CA VAL A 19 7.06 -7.60 -0.51
C VAL A 19 6.94 -7.84 -2.01
N ARG A 20 7.88 -7.30 -2.79
CA ARG A 20 7.91 -7.50 -4.23
C ARG A 20 7.97 -8.98 -4.59
N ASP A 21 8.87 -9.71 -3.96
CA ASP A 21 9.08 -11.12 -4.29
C ASP A 21 7.85 -11.95 -3.94
N VAL A 22 7.23 -11.67 -2.80
CA VAL A 22 6.00 -12.37 -2.39
C VAL A 22 4.89 -12.11 -3.40
N LEU A 23 4.68 -10.85 -3.78
CA LEU A 23 3.60 -10.51 -4.70
C LEU A 23 3.84 -11.07 -6.10
N GLN A 24 5.07 -10.99 -6.59
CA GLN A 24 5.37 -11.53 -7.92
C GLN A 24 5.21 -13.04 -7.95
N SER A 25 5.54 -13.72 -6.85
CA SER A 25 5.35 -15.17 -6.77
C SER A 25 3.88 -15.57 -6.84
N ARG A 26 2.97 -14.63 -6.56
CA ARG A 26 1.53 -14.86 -6.64
C ARG A 26 0.93 -14.37 -7.96
N GLY A 27 1.77 -13.93 -8.89
CA GLY A 27 1.33 -13.53 -10.22
C GLY A 27 0.99 -12.05 -10.37
N TYR A 28 1.18 -11.23 -9.34
CA TYR A 28 0.93 -9.80 -9.43
C TYR A 28 2.10 -9.08 -10.09
N GLN A 29 1.80 -7.96 -10.74
CA GLN A 29 2.81 -7.04 -11.23
C GLN A 29 3.09 -6.02 -10.14
N THR A 30 4.33 -5.54 -10.06
CA THR A 30 4.71 -4.56 -9.03
C THR A 30 5.41 -3.36 -9.63
N ALA A 31 5.20 -2.20 -9.02
CA ALA A 31 6.00 -1.01 -9.21
C ALA A 31 6.45 -0.60 -7.82
N GLU A 32 7.63 -0.02 -7.68
CA GLU A 32 8.16 0.29 -6.36
C GLU A 32 8.84 1.66 -6.33
N THR A 33 8.79 2.26 -5.15
CA THR A 33 9.50 3.50 -4.89
C THR A 33 9.84 3.58 -3.40
N ASP A 34 10.75 4.47 -3.06
CA ASP A 34 11.19 4.66 -1.69
C ASP A 34 10.67 5.98 -1.08
N SER A 35 9.85 6.75 -1.78
CA SER A 35 9.36 8.01 -1.25
C SER A 35 7.86 8.19 -1.45
N GLY A 36 7.23 8.94 -0.54
CA GLY A 36 5.81 9.23 -0.63
C GLY A 36 5.48 10.09 -1.84
N GLU A 37 6.31 11.08 -2.13
CA GLU A 37 6.11 11.98 -3.27
C GLU A 37 6.09 11.21 -4.58
N GLU A 38 7.07 10.34 -4.76
CA GLU A 38 7.15 9.51 -5.96
C GLU A 38 6.00 8.52 -6.01
N GLY A 39 5.59 8.00 -4.84
CA GLY A 39 4.46 7.09 -4.77
C GLY A 39 3.17 7.74 -5.25
N VAL A 40 2.92 8.97 -4.85
CA VAL A 40 1.74 9.71 -5.31
C VAL A 40 1.81 9.92 -6.82
N ARG A 41 2.98 10.30 -7.34
CA ARG A 41 3.17 10.52 -8.77
C ARG A 41 2.91 9.23 -9.57
N LEU A 42 3.50 8.12 -9.13
CA LEU A 42 3.32 6.83 -9.80
C LEU A 42 1.87 6.36 -9.75
N ALA A 43 1.18 6.61 -8.64
CA ALA A 43 -0.22 6.23 -8.52
C ALA A 43 -1.08 6.97 -9.54
N ARG A 44 -0.80 8.25 -9.75
CA ARG A 44 -1.53 9.04 -10.73
C ARG A 44 -1.27 8.56 -12.15
N GLU A 45 -0.01 8.23 -12.46
CA GLU A 45 0.38 7.81 -13.80
C GLU A 45 -0.09 6.40 -14.12
N ARG A 46 0.08 5.49 -13.19
CA ARG A 46 -0.09 4.06 -13.47
C ARG A 46 -1.38 3.47 -12.94
N ARG A 47 -2.06 4.16 -12.06
CA ARG A 47 -3.34 3.76 -11.47
C ARG A 47 -3.32 2.28 -11.04
N PRO A 48 -2.48 1.93 -10.06
CA PRO A 48 -2.41 0.54 -9.62
C PRO A 48 -3.73 0.07 -9.00
N ALA A 49 -3.89 -1.23 -8.91
CA ALA A 49 -5.07 -1.82 -8.29
C ALA A 49 -5.02 -1.74 -6.77
N LEU A 50 -3.83 -1.58 -6.21
CA LEU A 50 -3.61 -1.52 -4.76
C LEU A 50 -2.30 -0.77 -4.50
N ILE A 51 -2.26 -0.01 -3.41
CA ILE A 51 -1.04 0.66 -2.97
C ILE A 51 -0.69 0.15 -1.58
N LEU A 52 0.57 -0.25 -1.40
CA LEU A 52 1.12 -0.59 -0.09
C LEU A 52 1.97 0.58 0.35
N MET A 53 1.59 1.22 1.45
CA MET A 53 2.19 2.49 1.87
C MET A 53 2.80 2.37 3.25
N ASP A 54 4.13 2.50 3.32
CA ASP A 54 4.81 2.61 4.60
C ASP A 54 4.42 3.94 5.24
N ILE A 55 4.13 3.91 6.53
CA ILE A 55 3.78 5.11 7.27
C ILE A 55 5.02 5.95 7.56
N GLN A 56 6.14 5.31 7.87
CA GLN A 56 7.37 5.99 8.31
C GLN A 56 8.32 6.20 7.14
N LEU A 57 7.96 7.15 6.29
CA LEU A 57 8.79 7.50 5.14
C LEU A 57 9.53 8.82 5.44
N PRO A 58 10.75 8.99 4.91
CA PRO A 58 11.43 10.27 5.01
C PRO A 58 10.70 11.33 4.19
N GLY A 59 10.71 12.57 4.68
CA GLY A 59 9.98 13.65 4.02
C GLY A 59 8.49 13.48 4.21
N MET A 60 7.75 13.31 3.13
CA MET A 60 6.30 13.08 3.20
C MET A 60 6.03 11.69 3.77
N ASN A 61 5.33 11.62 4.90
CA ASN A 61 4.99 10.32 5.49
C ASN A 61 3.77 9.70 4.79
N GLY A 62 3.48 8.43 5.15
CA GLY A 62 2.42 7.69 4.48
C GLY A 62 1.03 8.29 4.67
N MET A 63 0.76 8.91 5.82
CA MET A 63 -0.55 9.54 6.05
C MET A 63 -0.75 10.78 5.20
N GLU A 64 0.32 11.56 5.03
CA GLU A 64 0.27 12.72 4.14
C GLU A 64 0.07 12.31 2.69
N ALA A 65 0.77 11.25 2.27
CA ALA A 65 0.61 10.71 0.92
C ALA A 65 -0.82 10.24 0.69
N LEU A 66 -1.41 9.55 1.68
CA LEU A 66 -2.79 9.10 1.57
C LEU A 66 -3.76 10.25 1.36
N LYS A 67 -3.56 11.36 2.08
CA LYS A 67 -4.44 12.53 1.92
C LYS A 67 -4.39 13.06 0.49
N LEU A 68 -3.20 13.09 -0.10
CA LEU A 68 -3.06 13.53 -1.49
C LEU A 68 -3.75 12.57 -2.45
N LEU A 69 -3.63 11.27 -2.20
CA LEU A 69 -4.29 10.26 -3.05
C LEU A 69 -5.81 10.39 -2.98
N ARG A 70 -6.36 10.62 -1.79
CA ARG A 70 -7.81 10.74 -1.61
C ARG A 70 -8.36 12.05 -2.16
N ALA A 71 -7.53 13.07 -2.29
CA ALA A 71 -7.94 14.37 -2.83
C ALA A 71 -7.96 14.40 -4.36
N ASP A 72 -7.39 13.40 -5.02
CA ASP A 72 -7.27 13.36 -6.47
C ASP A 72 -8.27 12.34 -7.03
N ALA A 73 -9.13 12.78 -7.96
CA ALA A 73 -10.14 11.91 -8.56
C ALA A 73 -9.53 10.68 -9.25
N ALA A 74 -8.30 10.79 -9.74
CA ALA A 74 -7.63 9.68 -10.44
C ALA A 74 -7.22 8.56 -9.48
N THR A 75 -7.03 8.86 -8.18
CA THR A 75 -6.45 7.90 -7.23
C THR A 75 -7.32 7.66 -6.00
N ARG A 76 -8.37 8.45 -5.80
CA ARG A 76 -9.11 8.40 -4.53
C ARG A 76 -9.79 7.07 -4.24
N ASP A 77 -10.08 6.28 -5.26
CA ASP A 77 -10.77 5.00 -5.08
C ASP A 77 -9.81 3.81 -5.04
N ILE A 78 -8.51 4.03 -5.18
CA ILE A 78 -7.54 2.95 -5.11
C ILE A 78 -7.39 2.54 -3.64
N PRO A 79 -7.54 1.24 -3.32
CA PRO A 79 -7.32 0.81 -1.95
C PRO A 79 -5.86 0.97 -1.54
N VAL A 80 -5.63 1.40 -0.30
CA VAL A 80 -4.30 1.64 0.23
C VAL A 80 -4.16 0.90 1.55
N MET A 81 -3.16 0.04 1.65
CA MET A 81 -2.82 -0.69 2.88
C MET A 81 -1.67 0.01 3.58
N ALA A 82 -1.87 0.37 4.85
CA ALA A 82 -0.80 0.92 5.67
C ALA A 82 0.13 -0.21 6.10
N VAL A 83 1.44 0.00 5.98
CA VAL A 83 2.45 -0.94 6.46
C VAL A 83 3.36 -0.18 7.40
N THR A 84 3.51 -0.67 8.63
CA THR A 84 4.25 0.10 9.63
C THR A 84 4.92 -0.80 10.67
N ALA A 85 6.05 -0.33 11.20
CA ALA A 85 6.74 -1.00 12.30
C ALA A 85 6.07 -0.72 13.65
N SER A 86 5.20 0.30 13.72
CA SER A 86 4.51 0.62 14.97
C SER A 86 3.42 -0.39 15.26
N ALA A 87 3.48 -1.01 16.42
CA ALA A 87 2.52 -2.05 16.83
C ALA A 87 1.58 -1.59 17.94
N MET A 88 1.63 -0.32 18.33
CA MET A 88 0.80 0.20 19.41
C MET A 88 -0.65 0.33 18.95
N THR A 89 -1.58 -0.12 19.81
CA THR A 89 -2.99 -0.10 19.47
C THR A 89 -3.50 1.29 19.10
N HIS A 90 -3.12 2.31 19.86
CA HIS A 90 -3.59 3.67 19.57
C HIS A 90 -3.02 4.21 18.26
N ASP A 91 -1.80 3.79 17.89
CA ASP A 91 -1.22 4.18 16.61
C ASP A 91 -2.01 3.56 15.46
N ARG A 92 -2.39 2.29 15.62
CA ARG A 92 -3.21 1.61 14.62
C ARG A 92 -4.54 2.33 14.42
N GLN A 93 -5.21 2.69 15.52
CA GLN A 93 -6.48 3.41 15.43
C GLN A 93 -6.33 4.75 14.72
N LYS A 94 -5.27 5.48 15.06
CA LYS A 94 -4.99 6.77 14.43
C LYS A 94 -4.73 6.63 12.93
N ILE A 95 -3.93 5.63 12.58
CA ILE A 95 -3.59 5.37 11.18
C ILE A 95 -4.85 5.01 10.40
N MET A 96 -5.65 4.10 10.91
CA MET A 96 -6.87 3.67 10.21
C MET A 96 -7.89 4.81 10.11
N ALA A 97 -7.94 5.69 11.11
CA ALA A 97 -8.84 6.85 11.07
C ALA A 97 -8.48 7.83 9.96
N THR A 98 -7.26 7.78 9.44
CA THR A 98 -6.83 8.65 8.33
C THR A 98 -7.49 8.23 7.01
N GLY A 99 -7.94 6.98 6.90
CA GLY A 99 -8.64 6.53 5.69
C GLY A 99 -7.96 5.37 4.96
N PHE A 100 -7.01 4.69 5.58
CA PHE A 100 -6.44 3.48 5.00
C PHE A 100 -7.48 2.36 5.01
N ASP A 101 -7.39 1.50 4.00
CA ASP A 101 -8.33 0.39 3.85
C ASP A 101 -7.91 -0.84 4.63
N ALA A 102 -6.64 -0.96 4.98
CA ALA A 102 -6.12 -2.07 5.76
C ALA A 102 -4.83 -1.67 6.45
N TYR A 103 -4.39 -2.51 7.36
CA TYR A 103 -3.21 -2.26 8.19
C TYR A 103 -2.40 -3.54 8.29
N GLN A 104 -1.10 -3.43 8.11
CA GLN A 104 -0.19 -4.55 8.24
C GLN A 104 1.02 -4.10 9.08
N SER A 105 1.29 -4.81 10.17
CA SER A 105 2.46 -4.51 10.99
C SER A 105 3.69 -5.23 10.47
N LYS A 106 4.85 -4.66 10.73
CA LYS A 106 6.14 -5.31 10.44
C LYS A 106 6.64 -6.02 11.70
N PRO A 107 7.34 -7.14 11.56
CA PRO A 107 7.69 -7.82 10.33
C PRO A 107 6.45 -8.46 9.69
N ILE A 108 6.44 -8.49 8.38
CA ILE A 108 5.28 -8.97 7.62
C ILE A 108 5.11 -10.47 7.81
N ASN A 109 3.90 -10.89 8.19
CA ASN A 109 3.49 -12.28 8.15
C ASN A 109 2.97 -12.55 6.74
N VAL A 110 3.69 -13.39 6.00
CA VAL A 110 3.41 -13.59 4.57
C VAL A 110 1.98 -14.06 4.33
N ARG A 111 1.50 -15.03 5.12
CA ARG A 111 0.14 -15.56 4.94
C ARG A 111 -0.91 -14.47 5.15
N GLU A 112 -0.81 -13.74 6.26
CA GLU A 112 -1.77 -12.68 6.57
C GLU A 112 -1.71 -11.57 5.53
N PHE A 113 -0.51 -11.22 5.09
CA PHE A 113 -0.30 -10.19 4.09
C PHE A 113 -0.96 -10.56 2.77
N VAL A 114 -0.72 -11.77 2.28
CA VAL A 114 -1.30 -12.24 1.02
C VAL A 114 -2.81 -12.27 1.10
N GLU A 115 -3.37 -12.73 2.22
CA GLU A 115 -4.83 -12.75 2.41
C GLU A 115 -5.42 -11.34 2.39
N ALA A 116 -4.73 -10.39 3.05
CA ALA A 116 -5.20 -9.00 3.06
C ALA A 116 -5.17 -8.39 1.66
N VAL A 117 -4.12 -8.67 0.90
CA VAL A 117 -4.02 -8.18 -0.48
C VAL A 117 -5.17 -8.73 -1.32
N ARG A 118 -5.43 -10.03 -1.23
CA ARG A 118 -6.51 -10.66 -1.97
C ARG A 118 -7.87 -10.06 -1.62
N SER A 119 -8.11 -9.86 -0.33
CA SER A 119 -9.37 -9.28 0.14
C SER A 119 -9.57 -7.87 -0.39
N LEU A 120 -8.53 -7.04 -0.35
CA LEU A 120 -8.64 -5.67 -0.85
C LEU A 120 -8.89 -5.63 -2.35
N LEU A 121 -8.23 -6.49 -3.11
CA LEU A 121 -8.42 -6.53 -4.56
C LEU A 121 -9.82 -7.02 -4.91
N ALA A 122 -10.35 -7.96 -4.16
CA ALA A 122 -11.71 -8.49 -4.39
C ALA A 122 -12.79 -7.46 -4.07
N ALA A 123 -12.55 -6.58 -3.08
CA ALA A 123 -13.53 -5.59 -2.63
C ALA A 123 -13.42 -4.26 -3.37
N ARG A 124 -12.49 -4.14 -4.28
CA ARG A 124 -12.17 -2.89 -4.95
C ARG A 124 -13.34 -2.41 -5.81
N PRO A 125 -13.69 -1.10 -5.74
CA PRO A 125 -14.79 -0.56 -6.53
C PRO A 125 -14.57 -0.77 -8.03
N GLY A 126 -15.65 -1.08 -8.75
CA GLY A 126 -15.59 -1.28 -10.19
C GLY A 126 -15.15 -2.66 -10.62
N VAL A 127 -14.81 -3.53 -9.71
CA VAL A 127 -14.49 -4.93 -10.03
C VAL A 127 -15.79 -5.71 -10.17
N LYS A 128 -15.92 -6.38 -11.26
CA LYS A 128 -17.13 -7.14 -11.56
C LYS A 128 -16.81 -8.63 -11.66
#